data_a64502535cafb9a2e3e3228408a50976
#
_entry.id   a64502535cafb9a2e3e3228408a50976
#
_cell.length_a   1.000
_cell.length_b   1.000
_cell.length_c   1.000
_cell.angle_alpha   90.00
_cell.angle_beta   90.00
_cell.angle_gamma   90.00
#
_symmetry.space_group_name_H-M   'P 1'
#
loop_
_entity.id
_entity.type
_entity.pdbx_description
1 polymer ?
#
loop_
_entity_poly.entity_id
_entity_poly.type
_entity_poly.pdbx_seq_one_letter_code
_entity_poly.pdbx_strand_id
1 'polypeptide(L)'
;MAKIMYGNYNDLPWMPNHRKDVDGKVMCYMKCFAMEAANMHMCIGKMYNGMPIGPHTHPNEQIATVVKGECDYWVDGVPYRLAPGCWVNVPPHYVHYAHVYRSQGPCYQMDIMSPKRSSSCDEYKAWLKAEFYIDWDAGGREVPDLTEPQDKTAEVRA
;
A
#
# COMPACT_ATOMS: atom_id res chain seq x y z
N MET A 1 20.96 14.72 -13.33
CA MET A 1 19.79 14.38 -14.17
C MET A 1 18.77 13.72 -13.29
N ALA A 2 17.47 14.02 -13.46
CA ALA A 2 16.40 13.31 -12.79
C ALA A 2 16.38 11.86 -13.28
N LYS A 3 16.35 10.90 -12.34
CA LYS A 3 16.26 9.47 -12.68
C LYS A 3 14.80 9.13 -12.95
N ILE A 4 14.50 8.66 -14.16
CA ILE A 4 13.19 8.09 -14.47
C ILE A 4 13.17 6.69 -13.86
N MET A 5 12.09 6.39 -13.13
CA MET A 5 11.89 5.09 -12.50
C MET A 5 10.63 4.46 -13.06
N TYR A 6 10.71 3.17 -13.24
CA TYR A 6 9.59 2.35 -13.70
C TYR A 6 9.55 1.08 -12.84
N GLY A 7 8.36 0.57 -12.61
CA GLY A 7 8.18 -0.70 -11.90
C GLY A 7 6.72 -1.14 -11.91
N ASN A 8 6.51 -2.40 -11.57
CA ASN A 8 5.19 -2.97 -11.41
C ASN A 8 5.03 -3.42 -9.95
N TYR A 9 4.08 -2.84 -9.24
CA TYR A 9 3.85 -3.20 -7.82
C TYR A 9 3.36 -4.65 -7.65
N ASN A 10 2.88 -5.31 -8.71
CA ASN A 10 2.52 -6.72 -8.64
C ASN A 10 3.75 -7.63 -8.43
N ASP A 11 4.93 -7.19 -8.86
CA ASP A 11 6.19 -7.93 -8.68
C ASP A 11 6.74 -7.82 -7.26
N LEU A 12 6.15 -6.98 -6.42
CA LEU A 12 6.56 -6.79 -5.04
C LEU A 12 5.83 -7.77 -4.11
N PRO A 13 6.50 -8.34 -3.10
CA PRO A 13 5.85 -9.19 -2.12
C PRO A 13 4.97 -8.38 -1.15
N TRP A 14 3.94 -9.03 -0.60
CA TRP A 14 3.07 -8.47 0.40
C TRP A 14 3.68 -8.57 1.80
N MET A 15 4.00 -7.43 2.40
CA MET A 15 4.44 -7.37 3.81
C MET A 15 3.22 -7.48 4.73
N PRO A 16 3.22 -8.42 5.69
CA PRO A 16 2.15 -8.50 6.69
C PRO A 16 2.19 -7.27 7.60
N ASN A 17 1.02 -6.70 7.87
CA ASN A 17 0.86 -5.62 8.83
C ASN A 17 0.55 -6.18 10.22
N HIS A 18 0.77 -5.40 11.28
CA HIS A 18 0.52 -5.78 12.66
C HIS A 18 -0.97 -5.97 13.00
N ARG A 19 -1.91 -5.63 12.11
CA ARG A 19 -3.36 -5.76 12.34
C ARG A 19 -3.79 -7.19 12.21
N LYS A 20 -4.19 -7.77 13.34
CA LYS A 20 -4.63 -9.17 13.46
C LYS A 20 -6.05 -9.21 14.03
N ASP A 21 -6.80 -10.24 13.65
CA ASP A 21 -8.06 -10.56 14.30
C ASP A 21 -7.86 -11.17 15.70
N VAL A 22 -8.94 -11.56 16.33
CA VAL A 22 -8.95 -12.13 17.68
C VAL A 22 -8.22 -13.47 17.78
N ASP A 23 -8.09 -14.19 16.67
CA ASP A 23 -7.40 -15.48 16.56
C ASP A 23 -5.93 -15.31 16.13
N GLY A 24 -5.46 -14.08 15.98
CA GLY A 24 -4.09 -13.76 15.59
C GLY A 24 -3.80 -13.82 14.09
N LYS A 25 -4.82 -13.98 13.23
CA LYS A 25 -4.68 -13.99 11.79
C LYS A 25 -4.42 -12.57 11.27
N VAL A 26 -3.42 -12.42 10.40
CA VAL A 26 -3.12 -11.13 9.77
C VAL A 26 -4.26 -10.72 8.83
N MET A 27 -4.82 -9.54 9.07
CA MET A 27 -5.97 -8.99 8.37
C MET A 27 -5.62 -7.87 7.38
N CYS A 28 -4.35 -7.48 7.33
CA CYS A 28 -3.86 -6.43 6.44
C CYS A 28 -2.45 -6.74 5.96
N TYR A 29 -2.21 -6.50 4.68
CA TYR A 29 -0.90 -6.60 4.05
C TYR A 29 -0.64 -5.33 3.26
N MET A 30 0.63 -4.95 3.09
CA MET A 30 0.98 -3.74 2.37
C MET A 30 2.19 -3.93 1.45
N LYS A 31 2.27 -3.07 0.45
CA LYS A 31 3.45 -2.87 -0.40
C LYS A 31 3.71 -1.37 -0.49
N CYS A 32 4.98 -0.97 -0.47
CA CYS A 32 5.38 0.39 -0.79
C CYS A 32 6.15 0.40 -2.11
N PHE A 33 5.92 1.38 -2.93
CA PHE A 33 6.56 1.54 -4.23
C PHE A 33 6.71 3.02 -4.58
N ALA A 34 7.43 3.32 -5.65
CA ALA A 34 7.88 4.68 -5.97
C ALA A 34 8.63 5.34 -4.80
N MET A 35 9.33 4.53 -3.98
CA MET A 35 10.00 4.97 -2.76
C MET A 35 11.21 5.88 -3.02
N GLU A 36 11.73 5.88 -4.24
CA GLU A 36 12.83 6.74 -4.68
C GLU A 36 12.39 8.11 -5.19
N ALA A 37 11.09 8.32 -5.39
CA ALA A 37 10.58 9.63 -5.80
C ALA A 37 10.96 10.69 -4.75
N ALA A 38 11.25 11.92 -5.20
CA ALA A 38 11.78 12.96 -4.33
C ALA A 38 10.79 13.41 -3.24
N ASN A 39 9.53 13.63 -3.64
CA ASN A 39 8.53 14.28 -2.78
C ASN A 39 7.31 13.43 -2.45
N MET A 40 7.21 12.22 -2.98
CA MET A 40 6.05 11.36 -2.76
C MET A 40 6.45 9.89 -2.75
N HIS A 41 5.56 9.04 -2.28
CA HIS A 41 5.59 7.60 -2.48
C HIS A 41 4.18 7.06 -2.56
N MET A 42 4.06 5.82 -2.94
CA MET A 42 2.79 5.11 -3.01
C MET A 42 2.84 3.84 -2.16
N CYS A 43 1.71 3.55 -1.52
CA CYS A 43 1.47 2.28 -0.85
C CYS A 43 0.18 1.66 -1.38
N ILE A 44 0.09 0.34 -1.36
CA ILE A 44 -1.16 -0.36 -1.55
C ILE A 44 -1.38 -1.33 -0.40
N GLY A 45 -2.55 -1.25 0.23
CA GLY A 45 -3.01 -2.15 1.27
C GLY A 45 -3.96 -3.20 0.71
N LYS A 46 -3.80 -4.45 1.14
CA LYS A 46 -4.75 -5.54 0.95
C LYS A 46 -5.40 -5.82 2.30
N MET A 47 -6.67 -5.49 2.45
CA MET A 47 -7.39 -5.52 3.71
C MET A 47 -8.60 -6.43 3.62
N TYR A 48 -8.85 -7.19 4.68
CA TYR A 48 -9.97 -8.14 4.77
C TYR A 48 -11.11 -7.58 5.62
N ASN A 49 -12.33 -8.05 5.35
CA ASN A 49 -13.50 -7.72 6.18
C ASN A 49 -13.25 -8.10 7.65
N GLY A 50 -13.60 -7.20 8.56
CA GLY A 50 -13.35 -7.37 9.98
C GLY A 50 -11.94 -6.99 10.44
N MET A 51 -11.12 -6.43 9.57
CA MET A 51 -9.84 -5.85 9.98
C MET A 51 -10.07 -4.82 11.11
N PRO A 52 -9.33 -4.91 12.22
CA PRO A 52 -9.42 -3.90 13.27
C PRO A 52 -9.14 -2.51 12.73
N ILE A 53 -10.00 -1.55 13.06
CA ILE A 53 -9.76 -0.15 12.68
C ILE A 53 -8.52 0.38 13.41
N GLY A 54 -7.82 1.34 12.81
CA GLY A 54 -6.63 1.95 13.40
C GLY A 54 -6.59 3.43 13.11
N PRO A 55 -7.38 4.23 13.85
CA PRO A 55 -7.32 5.67 13.72
C PRO A 55 -5.91 6.18 13.96
N HIS A 56 -5.41 7.00 13.04
CA HIS A 56 -4.07 7.57 13.12
C HIS A 56 -4.01 8.90 12.39
N THR A 57 -2.92 9.61 12.59
CA THR A 57 -2.61 10.88 11.94
C THR A 57 -1.13 10.92 11.56
N HIS A 58 -0.78 11.72 10.58
CA HIS A 58 0.58 11.99 10.17
C HIS A 58 0.69 13.38 9.51
N PRO A 59 1.89 13.96 9.41
CA PRO A 59 2.10 15.30 8.83
C PRO A 59 2.03 15.34 7.30
N ASN A 60 1.88 14.18 6.64
CA ASN A 60 1.81 14.09 5.20
C ASN A 60 0.37 14.30 4.73
N GLU A 61 0.19 14.99 3.61
CA GLU A 61 -1.06 14.92 2.84
C GLU A 61 -1.16 13.54 2.18
N GLN A 62 -2.38 13.00 2.12
CA GLN A 62 -2.64 11.70 1.53
C GLN A 62 -3.84 11.77 0.60
N ILE A 63 -3.72 11.10 -0.54
CA ILE A 63 -4.89 10.73 -1.35
C ILE A 63 -5.09 9.24 -1.19
N ALA A 64 -6.27 8.84 -0.69
CA ALA A 64 -6.67 7.44 -0.61
C ALA A 64 -7.66 7.12 -1.74
N THR A 65 -7.43 6.01 -2.43
CA THR A 65 -8.31 5.49 -3.49
C THR A 65 -8.45 3.98 -3.38
N VAL A 66 -9.50 3.41 -3.97
CA VAL A 66 -9.72 1.96 -3.99
C VAL A 66 -9.53 1.44 -5.40
N VAL A 67 -8.69 0.39 -5.54
CA VAL A 67 -8.41 -0.30 -6.80
C VAL A 67 -9.37 -1.47 -7.02
N LYS A 68 -9.71 -2.18 -5.92
CA LYS A 68 -10.62 -3.34 -5.95
C LYS A 68 -11.29 -3.49 -4.59
N GLY A 69 -12.54 -3.97 -4.57
CA GLY A 69 -13.33 -4.07 -3.34
C GLY A 69 -13.86 -2.71 -2.92
N GLU A 70 -14.13 -2.54 -1.64
CA GLU A 70 -14.70 -1.30 -1.10
C GLU A 70 -14.44 -1.16 0.40
N CYS A 71 -14.44 0.09 0.89
CA CYS A 71 -14.36 0.40 2.32
C CYS A 71 -15.10 1.70 2.64
N ASP A 72 -15.41 1.92 3.91
CA ASP A 72 -15.70 3.25 4.40
C ASP A 72 -14.40 3.86 4.91
N TYR A 73 -13.96 4.91 4.27
CA TYR A 73 -12.76 5.64 4.67
C TYR A 73 -13.16 6.84 5.53
N TRP A 74 -12.71 6.85 6.76
CA TRP A 74 -13.04 7.86 7.74
C TRP A 74 -11.98 8.95 7.76
N VAL A 75 -12.41 10.21 7.67
CA VAL A 75 -11.54 11.38 7.84
C VAL A 75 -12.21 12.32 8.81
N ASP A 76 -11.56 12.60 9.92
CA ASP A 76 -12.04 13.49 10.99
C ASP A 76 -13.50 13.18 11.45
N GLY A 77 -13.78 11.88 11.61
CA GLY A 77 -15.10 11.40 12.05
C GLY A 77 -16.17 11.32 10.94
N VAL A 78 -15.84 11.69 9.71
CA VAL A 78 -16.77 11.63 8.56
C VAL A 78 -16.43 10.42 7.67
N PRO A 79 -17.39 9.51 7.40
CA PRO A 79 -17.17 8.38 6.51
C PRO A 79 -17.37 8.76 5.04
N TYR A 80 -16.45 8.29 4.20
CA TYR A 80 -16.52 8.38 2.75
C TYR A 80 -16.50 6.97 2.16
N ARG A 81 -17.52 6.62 1.39
CA ARG A 81 -17.57 5.33 0.71
C ARG A 81 -16.59 5.33 -0.46
N LEU A 82 -15.55 4.48 -0.37
CA LEU A 82 -14.60 4.27 -1.45
C LEU A 82 -14.85 2.91 -2.12
N ALA A 83 -14.95 2.96 -3.44
CA ALA A 83 -14.99 1.84 -4.37
C ALA A 83 -14.07 2.18 -5.55
N PRO A 84 -13.81 1.27 -6.49
CA PRO A 84 -12.96 1.56 -7.65
C PRO A 84 -13.37 2.85 -8.38
N GLY A 85 -12.40 3.77 -8.54
CA GLY A 85 -12.61 5.11 -9.10
C GLY A 85 -12.93 6.21 -8.08
N CYS A 86 -13.27 5.86 -6.84
CA CYS A 86 -13.44 6.85 -5.76
C CYS A 86 -12.09 7.20 -5.12
N TRP A 87 -11.99 8.44 -4.67
CA TRP A 87 -10.83 8.92 -3.92
C TRP A 87 -11.26 9.92 -2.85
N VAL A 88 -10.43 10.07 -1.84
CA VAL A 88 -10.56 11.10 -0.80
C VAL A 88 -9.20 11.73 -0.51
N ASN A 89 -9.18 13.04 -0.35
CA ASN A 89 -8.02 13.77 0.15
C ASN A 89 -8.05 13.82 1.67
N VAL A 90 -6.93 13.48 2.28
CA VAL A 90 -6.69 13.56 3.73
C VAL A 90 -5.66 14.65 3.97
N PRO A 91 -6.06 15.82 4.50
CA PRO A 91 -5.11 16.87 4.84
C PRO A 91 -4.14 16.40 5.94
N PRO A 92 -2.95 17.03 6.06
CA PRO A 92 -2.02 16.75 7.16
C PRO A 92 -2.68 16.84 8.53
N HIS A 93 -2.33 15.91 9.42
CA HIS A 93 -2.78 15.85 10.82
C HIS A 93 -4.26 15.53 11.05
N TYR A 94 -5.05 15.25 10.02
CA TYR A 94 -6.42 14.77 10.18
C TYR A 94 -6.42 13.29 10.60
N VAL A 95 -7.25 12.96 11.59
CA VAL A 95 -7.43 11.56 12.00
C VAL A 95 -8.16 10.79 10.91
N HIS A 96 -7.59 9.67 10.48
CA HIS A 96 -8.18 8.88 9.41
C HIS A 96 -7.91 7.38 9.57
N TYR A 97 -8.74 6.56 8.91
CA TYR A 97 -8.60 5.10 8.84
C TYR A 97 -9.56 4.50 7.83
N ALA A 98 -9.22 3.31 7.31
CA ALA A 98 -10.13 2.49 6.53
C ALA A 98 -10.92 1.54 7.45
N HIS A 99 -12.20 1.37 7.17
CA HIS A 99 -13.07 0.37 7.79
C HIS A 99 -13.60 -0.56 6.70
N VAL A 100 -13.11 -1.79 6.68
CA VAL A 100 -13.48 -2.82 5.70
C VAL A 100 -14.37 -3.85 6.39
N TYR A 101 -15.65 -3.90 6.03
CA TYR A 101 -16.62 -4.77 6.69
C TYR A 101 -17.70 -5.37 5.76
N ARG A 102 -17.80 -4.90 4.52
CA ARG A 102 -18.79 -5.37 3.54
C ARG A 102 -18.25 -5.47 2.09
N SER A 103 -16.93 -5.54 1.94
CA SER A 103 -16.31 -5.74 0.64
C SER A 103 -16.55 -7.16 0.12
N GLN A 104 -16.80 -7.29 -1.18
CA GLN A 104 -16.77 -8.60 -1.82
C GLN A 104 -15.30 -9.02 -2.02
N GLY A 105 -14.79 -9.82 -1.08
CA GLY A 105 -13.38 -10.18 -1.02
C GLY A 105 -12.51 -9.07 -0.43
N PRO A 106 -11.18 -9.16 -0.57
CA PRO A 106 -10.27 -8.16 -0.03
C PRO A 106 -10.46 -6.79 -0.67
N CYS A 107 -10.40 -5.74 0.14
CA CYS A 107 -10.29 -4.37 -0.34
C CYS A 107 -8.83 -4.04 -0.63
N TYR A 108 -8.55 -3.54 -1.83
CA TYR A 108 -7.24 -3.05 -2.24
C TYR A 108 -7.31 -1.53 -2.30
N GLN A 109 -6.75 -0.90 -1.29
CA GLN A 109 -6.70 0.56 -1.16
C GLN A 109 -5.29 1.05 -1.46
N MET A 110 -5.17 2.08 -2.27
CA MET A 110 -3.91 2.71 -2.62
C MET A 110 -3.84 4.11 -1.99
N ASP A 111 -2.69 4.40 -1.40
CA ASP A 111 -2.37 5.70 -0.80
C ASP A 111 -1.22 6.35 -1.57
N ILE A 112 -1.40 7.62 -1.89
CA ILE A 112 -0.37 8.51 -2.43
C ILE A 112 -0.06 9.52 -1.33
N MET A 113 1.17 9.60 -0.86
CA MET A 113 1.58 10.47 0.24
C MET A 113 2.60 11.51 -0.21
N SER A 114 2.37 12.76 0.18
CA SER A 114 3.27 13.89 -0.06
C SER A 114 3.30 14.82 1.17
N PRO A 115 4.48 15.28 1.64
CA PRO A 115 5.79 14.73 1.30
C PRO A 115 5.90 13.25 1.62
N LYS A 116 6.97 12.60 1.14
CA LYS A 116 7.21 11.17 1.36
C LYS A 116 7.20 10.82 2.85
N ARG A 117 6.41 9.80 3.23
CA ARG A 117 6.41 9.24 4.58
C ARG A 117 7.53 8.21 4.71
N SER A 118 8.70 8.68 5.12
CA SER A 118 9.92 7.86 5.18
C SER A 118 9.75 6.61 6.04
N SER A 119 9.06 6.70 7.19
CA SER A 119 8.87 5.56 8.09
C SER A 119 8.24 4.34 7.41
N SER A 120 7.22 4.53 6.57
CA SER A 120 6.57 3.44 5.84
C SER A 120 7.49 2.83 4.77
N CYS A 121 8.25 3.68 4.08
CA CYS A 121 9.23 3.23 3.09
C CYS A 121 10.37 2.44 3.76
N ASP A 122 10.91 2.95 4.85
CA ASP A 122 12.04 2.35 5.57
C ASP A 122 11.65 1.00 6.18
N GLU A 123 10.44 0.90 6.74
CA GLU A 123 9.90 -0.36 7.26
C GLU A 123 9.78 -1.42 6.16
N TYR A 124 9.23 -1.05 5.01
CA TYR A 124 9.07 -1.97 3.89
C TYR A 124 10.42 -2.39 3.29
N LYS A 125 11.38 -1.46 3.13
CA LYS A 125 12.74 -1.75 2.67
C LYS A 125 13.48 -2.69 3.62
N ALA A 126 13.39 -2.45 4.93
CA ALA A 126 14.00 -3.30 5.95
C ALA A 126 13.42 -4.72 5.90
N TRP A 127 12.11 -4.85 5.75
CA TRP A 127 11.44 -6.13 5.61
C TRP A 127 11.85 -6.87 4.32
N LEU A 128 11.93 -6.18 3.17
CA LEU A 128 12.42 -6.76 1.91
C LEU A 128 13.85 -7.32 2.06
N LYS A 129 14.71 -6.58 2.76
CA LYS A 129 16.08 -7.01 3.00
C LYS A 129 16.16 -8.23 3.92
N ALA A 130 15.34 -8.28 4.97
CA ALA A 130 15.32 -9.37 5.93
C ALA A 130 14.74 -10.67 5.36
N GLU A 131 13.61 -10.59 4.63
CA GLU A 131 12.87 -11.77 4.19
C GLU A 131 13.25 -12.24 2.78
N PHE A 132 13.67 -11.33 1.90
CA PHE A 132 13.93 -11.62 0.49
C PHE A 132 15.35 -11.32 0.04
N TYR A 133 16.21 -10.81 0.93
CA TYR A 133 17.58 -10.37 0.61
C TYR A 133 17.63 -9.28 -0.48
N ILE A 134 16.53 -8.52 -0.63
CA ILE A 134 16.43 -7.41 -1.58
C ILE A 134 16.91 -6.14 -0.88
N ASP A 135 18.11 -5.67 -1.22
CA ASP A 135 18.59 -4.37 -0.79
C ASP A 135 18.11 -3.31 -1.78
N TRP A 136 17.03 -2.61 -1.41
CA TRP A 136 16.40 -1.62 -2.27
C TRP A 136 17.33 -0.45 -2.62
N ASP A 137 18.20 -0.06 -1.70
CA ASP A 137 19.07 1.09 -1.85
C ASP A 137 20.43 0.77 -2.52
N ALA A 138 20.82 -0.51 -2.56
CA ALA A 138 22.14 -0.94 -3.07
C ALA A 138 22.26 -1.02 -4.59
N GLY A 139 21.21 -0.79 -5.35
CA GLY A 139 21.36 -0.71 -6.78
C GLY A 139 20.20 -1.23 -7.63
N GLY A 140 20.11 -0.60 -8.74
CA GLY A 140 19.08 -0.68 -9.74
C GLY A 140 18.49 -2.06 -9.93
N ARG A 141 17.19 -2.15 -9.72
CA ARG A 141 16.39 -3.16 -10.39
C ARG A 141 16.62 -2.97 -11.89
N GLU A 142 17.13 -3.99 -12.54
CA GLU A 142 16.99 -4.08 -13.98
C GLU A 142 15.49 -4.01 -14.26
N VAL A 143 15.10 -3.03 -15.07
CA VAL A 143 13.73 -2.94 -15.57
C VAL A 143 13.53 -4.23 -16.39
N PRO A 144 12.54 -5.09 -16.08
CA PRO A 144 12.26 -6.23 -16.91
C PRO A 144 12.05 -5.73 -18.34
N ASP A 145 12.69 -6.38 -19.29
CA ASP A 145 12.47 -6.08 -20.70
C ASP A 145 11.02 -6.43 -21.06
N LEU A 146 10.20 -5.40 -21.19
CA LEU A 146 8.78 -5.54 -21.50
C LEU A 146 8.54 -5.82 -23.00
N THR A 147 9.59 -5.99 -23.80
CA THR A 147 9.46 -6.34 -25.21
C THR A 147 9.12 -7.81 -25.42
N GLU A 148 9.29 -8.67 -24.41
CA GLU A 148 8.80 -10.04 -24.45
C GLU A 148 7.50 -10.21 -23.66
N PRO A 149 6.46 -10.84 -24.24
CA PRO A 149 5.25 -11.17 -23.49
C PRO A 149 5.63 -12.12 -22.35
N GLN A 150 5.50 -11.64 -21.12
CA GLN A 150 5.74 -12.47 -19.94
C GLN A 150 4.59 -13.46 -19.77
N ASP A 151 4.69 -14.59 -20.44
CA ASP A 151 3.90 -15.77 -20.12
C ASP A 151 4.45 -16.39 -18.81
N LYS A 152 4.07 -15.79 -17.71
CA LYS A 152 4.31 -16.38 -16.38
C LYS A 152 2.99 -16.46 -15.65
N THR A 153 2.35 -17.61 -15.84
CA THR A 153 1.45 -18.18 -14.81
C THR A 153 2.27 -18.39 -13.54
N ALA A 154 2.51 -17.31 -12.81
CA ALA A 154 3.03 -17.42 -11.46
C ALA A 154 1.89 -17.95 -10.59
N GLU A 155 2.01 -19.21 -10.21
CA GLU A 155 1.19 -19.84 -9.19
C GLU A 155 1.16 -18.93 -7.97
N VAL A 156 -0.01 -18.35 -7.72
CA VAL A 156 -0.33 -17.69 -6.47
C VAL A 156 -0.43 -18.81 -5.44
N ARG A 157 0.65 -19.05 -4.71
CA ARG A 157 0.54 -19.84 -3.48
C ARG A 157 -0.34 -19.07 -2.51
N ALA A 158 -1.45 -19.75 -2.17
CA ALA A 158 -2.50 -19.32 -1.27
C ALA A 158 -1.99 -18.89 0.12
#